data_85e428039c66d6a8391a4d967cf1ee55
#
_entry.id   85e428039c66d6a8391a4d967cf1ee55
#
_cell.length_a   1.000
_cell.length_b   1.000
_cell.length_c   1.000
_cell.angle_alpha   90.00
_cell.angle_beta   90.00
_cell.angle_gamma   90.00
#
_symmetry.space_group_name_H-M   'P 1'
#
loop_
_entity.id
_entity.type
_entity.pdbx_description
1 polymer ?
#
loop_
_entity_poly.entity_id
_entity_poly.type
_entity_poly.pdbx_seq_one_letter_code
_entity_poly.pdbx_strand_id
1 'polypeptide(L)'
;LGVKDVREHQAELITRVQMWKNKVSECEWVENYYDTLLSRLTLGKKVSEAEDEKLFLCLNAVAAQQEFIWERVFSARVFHNSKTFQNEYKNSIVTILKNCSPYYEEEIDAETLLAAHNIHSYAQTLEWKGCLEYRLDNGNVVDTDENTYGTVINSQTMEHASVTDLSGCKRIMTIENKAN
;
A
#
# COMPACT_ATOMS: atom_id res chain seq x y z
N LEU A 1 40.36 -5.93 -11.85
CA LEU A 1 39.12 -5.73 -11.08
C LEU A 1 39.31 -6.37 -9.74
N GLY A 2 39.70 -5.55 -8.69
CA GLY A 2 39.91 -6.03 -7.35
C GLY A 2 38.60 -6.52 -6.74
N VAL A 3 38.63 -7.73 -6.20
CA VAL A 3 37.55 -8.25 -5.34
C VAL A 3 37.60 -7.39 -4.08
N LYS A 4 36.55 -6.57 -3.85
CA LYS A 4 36.40 -5.86 -2.57
C LYS A 4 36.44 -6.90 -1.44
N ASP A 5 37.22 -6.63 -0.40
CA ASP A 5 37.22 -7.48 0.79
C ASP A 5 35.79 -7.50 1.37
N VAL A 6 35.31 -8.66 1.72
CA VAL A 6 33.95 -8.86 2.31
C VAL A 6 33.74 -7.95 3.51
N ARG A 7 34.80 -7.68 4.29
CA ARG A 7 34.76 -6.77 5.44
C ARG A 7 34.58 -5.31 5.03
N GLU A 8 35.23 -4.90 3.95
CA GLU A 8 35.12 -3.54 3.43
C GLU A 8 33.72 -3.29 2.88
N HIS A 9 33.17 -4.23 2.12
CA HIS A 9 31.79 -4.18 1.64
C HIS A 9 30.77 -4.09 2.80
N GLN A 10 30.99 -4.89 3.85
CA GLN A 10 30.13 -4.89 5.02
C GLN A 10 30.16 -3.56 5.78
N ALA A 11 31.34 -2.96 5.92
CA ALA A 11 31.49 -1.63 6.52
C ALA A 11 30.76 -0.54 5.72
N GLU A 12 30.80 -0.64 4.39
CA GLU A 12 30.07 0.27 3.50
C GLU A 12 28.54 0.13 3.71
N LEU A 13 28.02 -1.11 3.81
CA LEU A 13 26.59 -1.34 4.07
C LEU A 13 26.16 -0.79 5.44
N ILE A 14 26.95 -0.99 6.48
CA ILE A 14 26.69 -0.41 7.81
C ILE A 14 26.62 1.11 7.73
N THR A 15 27.60 1.75 7.07
CA THR A 15 27.62 3.20 6.90
C THR A 15 26.38 3.70 6.14
N ARG A 16 25.98 2.99 5.08
CA ARG A 16 24.79 3.29 4.29
C ARG A 16 23.51 3.21 5.14
N VAL A 17 23.30 2.12 5.85
CA VAL A 17 22.13 1.93 6.71
C VAL A 17 22.06 3.00 7.79
N GLN A 18 23.23 3.34 8.40
CA GLN A 18 23.30 4.41 9.39
C GLN A 18 22.94 5.78 8.80
N MET A 19 23.40 6.07 7.58
CA MET A 19 23.05 7.31 6.87
C MET A 19 21.53 7.41 6.62
N TRP A 20 20.88 6.31 6.22
CA TRP A 20 19.45 6.31 5.99
C TRP A 20 18.65 6.39 7.29
N LYS A 21 19.09 5.71 8.36
CA LYS A 21 18.52 5.85 9.70
C LYS A 21 18.56 7.32 10.16
N ASN A 22 19.67 8.01 9.99
CA ASN A 22 19.81 9.40 10.41
C ASN A 22 18.92 10.39 9.64
N LYS A 23 18.33 9.99 8.52
CA LYS A 23 17.35 10.81 7.77
C LYS A 23 15.93 10.69 8.32
N VAL A 24 15.67 9.71 9.18
CA VAL A 24 14.39 9.55 9.86
C VAL A 24 14.47 10.28 11.18
N SER A 25 13.48 11.11 11.48
CA SER A 25 13.34 11.76 12.78
C SER A 25 12.00 11.35 13.40
N GLU A 26 12.04 10.95 14.66
CA GLU A 26 10.84 10.73 15.49
C GLU A 26 9.89 9.63 15.00
N CYS A 27 10.42 8.57 14.35
CA CYS A 27 9.64 7.43 13.92
C CYS A 27 10.21 6.12 14.45
N GLU A 28 9.84 5.76 15.67
CA GLU A 28 10.38 4.65 16.46
C GLU A 28 10.36 3.31 15.70
N TRP A 29 9.28 2.99 15.00
CA TRP A 29 9.17 1.71 14.30
C TRP A 29 10.16 1.57 13.12
N VAL A 30 10.48 2.68 12.43
CA VAL A 30 11.50 2.69 11.37
C VAL A 30 12.90 2.65 11.96
N GLU A 31 13.13 3.37 13.06
CA GLU A 31 14.41 3.31 13.76
C GLU A 31 14.72 1.89 14.23
N ASN A 32 13.75 1.20 14.81
CA ASN A 32 13.85 -0.20 15.22
C ASN A 32 14.15 -1.15 14.05
N TYR A 33 13.57 -0.90 12.88
CA TYR A 33 13.90 -1.65 11.67
C TYR A 33 15.37 -1.47 11.28
N TYR A 34 15.87 -0.23 11.22
CA TYR A 34 17.27 0.04 10.90
C TYR A 34 18.23 -0.55 11.95
N ASP A 35 17.88 -0.49 13.22
CA ASP A 35 18.68 -1.09 14.29
C ASP A 35 18.78 -2.62 14.15
N THR A 36 17.69 -3.24 13.72
CA THR A 36 17.70 -4.67 13.40
C THR A 36 18.63 -5.00 12.23
N LEU A 37 18.61 -4.18 11.15
CA LEU A 37 19.53 -4.35 10.02
C LEU A 37 20.99 -4.15 10.44
N LEU A 38 21.28 -3.09 11.20
CA LEU A 38 22.62 -2.80 11.72
C LEU A 38 23.14 -3.94 12.59
N SER A 39 22.32 -4.48 13.48
CA SER A 39 22.67 -5.63 14.32
C SER A 39 23.00 -6.87 13.49
N ARG A 40 22.22 -7.16 12.47
CA ARG A 40 22.46 -8.30 11.55
C ARG A 40 23.77 -8.12 10.77
N LEU A 41 24.02 -6.92 10.24
CA LEU A 41 25.25 -6.57 9.54
C LEU A 41 26.47 -6.68 10.46
N THR A 42 26.40 -6.14 11.67
CA THR A 42 27.50 -6.20 12.65
C THR A 42 27.86 -7.64 13.03
N LEU A 43 26.87 -8.55 13.04
CA LEU A 43 27.07 -9.98 13.27
C LEU A 43 27.63 -10.73 12.03
N GLY A 44 27.97 -10.04 10.97
CA GLY A 44 28.48 -10.64 9.74
C GLY A 44 27.43 -11.34 8.88
N LYS A 45 26.13 -11.12 9.13
CA LYS A 45 25.07 -11.73 8.33
C LYS A 45 24.92 -11.01 6.99
N LYS A 46 24.60 -11.77 5.95
CA LYS A 46 24.21 -11.18 4.66
C LYS A 46 22.84 -10.56 4.81
N VAL A 47 22.71 -9.29 4.41
CA VAL A 47 21.48 -8.49 4.46
C VAL A 47 21.29 -7.85 3.09
N SER A 48 20.49 -8.50 2.22
CA SER A 48 20.24 -8.04 0.85
C SER A 48 19.51 -6.70 0.80
N GLU A 49 18.65 -6.44 1.78
CA GLU A 49 17.90 -5.19 1.92
C GLU A 49 18.82 -3.97 2.07
N ALA A 50 20.02 -4.18 2.67
CA ALA A 50 21.00 -3.09 2.85
C ALA A 50 21.66 -2.62 1.54
N GLU A 51 21.53 -3.37 0.47
CA GLU A 51 22.02 -3.01 -0.86
C GLU A 51 21.04 -2.13 -1.65
N ASP A 52 19.76 -2.10 -1.25
CA ASP A 52 18.68 -1.41 -1.97
C ASP A 52 18.38 -0.03 -1.37
N GLU A 53 19.06 1.00 -1.88
CA GLU A 53 18.83 2.38 -1.45
C GLU A 53 17.42 2.91 -1.78
N LYS A 54 16.77 2.37 -2.83
CA LYS A 54 15.40 2.76 -3.18
C LYS A 54 14.39 2.21 -2.18
N LEU A 55 14.67 1.02 -1.60
CA LEU A 55 13.86 0.49 -0.51
C LEU A 55 13.91 1.43 0.71
N PHE A 56 15.09 1.93 1.08
CA PHE A 56 15.23 2.88 2.18
C PHE A 56 14.59 4.24 1.88
N LEU A 57 14.73 4.72 0.65
CA LEU A 57 14.02 5.93 0.20
C LEU A 57 12.52 5.77 0.38
N CYS A 58 11.97 4.64 -0.07
CA CYS A 58 10.55 4.32 0.03
C CYS A 58 10.10 4.21 1.50
N LEU A 59 10.85 3.48 2.32
CA LEU A 59 10.54 3.28 3.74
C LEU A 59 10.49 4.61 4.51
N ASN A 60 11.47 5.48 4.27
CA ASN A 60 11.51 6.79 4.91
C ASN A 60 10.38 7.70 4.41
N ALA A 61 9.97 7.56 3.14
CA ALA A 61 8.82 8.28 2.61
C ALA A 61 7.50 7.80 3.23
N VAL A 62 7.35 6.48 3.49
CA VAL A 62 6.19 5.91 4.22
C VAL A 62 6.17 6.46 5.65
N ALA A 63 7.31 6.48 6.34
CA ALA A 63 7.41 7.01 7.70
C ALA A 63 7.04 8.49 7.80
N ALA A 64 7.40 9.27 6.80
CA ALA A 64 7.11 10.70 6.74
C ALA A 64 5.69 11.05 6.23
N GLN A 65 4.91 10.06 5.79
CA GLN A 65 3.59 10.30 5.19
C GLN A 65 2.53 10.53 6.28
N GLN A 66 2.15 11.80 6.48
CA GLN A 66 1.17 12.20 7.50
C GLN A 66 -0.22 12.46 6.94
N GLU A 67 -0.33 12.75 5.65
CA GLU A 67 -1.59 13.07 5.01
C GLU A 67 -2.01 11.96 4.04
N PHE A 68 -3.31 11.86 3.79
CA PHE A 68 -3.85 10.95 2.78
C PHE A 68 -3.15 11.12 1.42
N ILE A 69 -2.71 10.02 0.84
CA ILE A 69 -2.17 9.99 -0.51
C ILE A 69 -2.58 8.72 -1.25
N TRP A 70 -2.90 8.85 -2.54
CA TRP A 70 -3.09 7.69 -3.38
C TRP A 70 -1.78 6.97 -3.68
N GLU A 71 -1.77 5.64 -3.67
CA GLU A 71 -0.60 4.78 -3.91
C GLU A 71 0.18 5.18 -5.17
N ARG A 72 -0.52 5.47 -6.28
CA ARG A 72 0.13 5.91 -7.52
C ARG A 72 0.75 7.29 -7.43
N VAL A 73 0.14 8.19 -6.67
CA VAL A 73 0.69 9.53 -6.42
C VAL A 73 1.89 9.44 -5.50
N PHE A 74 1.82 8.61 -4.46
CA PHE A 74 2.96 8.28 -3.60
C PHE A 74 4.13 7.73 -4.43
N SER A 75 3.87 6.72 -5.27
CA SER A 75 4.88 6.15 -6.17
C SER A 75 5.52 7.18 -7.09
N ALA A 76 4.71 8.05 -7.71
CA ALA A 76 5.21 9.12 -8.59
C ALA A 76 6.07 10.14 -7.82
N ARG A 77 5.71 10.48 -6.59
CA ARG A 77 6.45 11.38 -5.72
C ARG A 77 7.82 10.81 -5.34
N VAL A 78 7.87 9.53 -4.95
CA VAL A 78 9.09 8.88 -4.45
C VAL A 78 10.00 8.43 -5.58
N PHE A 79 9.46 7.87 -6.65
CA PHE A 79 10.22 7.18 -7.70
C PHE A 79 10.16 7.87 -9.07
N HIS A 80 9.42 8.97 -9.20
CA HIS A 80 9.12 9.62 -10.49
C HIS A 80 8.41 8.68 -11.49
N ASN A 81 7.76 7.62 -10.99
CA ASN A 81 7.01 6.64 -11.74
C ASN A 81 5.82 6.14 -10.92
N SER A 82 4.61 6.20 -11.49
CA SER A 82 3.37 5.88 -10.77
C SER A 82 3.15 4.41 -10.46
N LYS A 83 3.98 3.50 -10.98
CA LYS A 83 3.82 2.05 -10.82
C LYS A 83 4.97 1.38 -10.06
N THR A 84 6.09 2.05 -9.84
CA THR A 84 7.27 1.46 -9.22
C THR A 84 6.99 0.96 -7.80
N PHE A 85 6.27 1.73 -6.99
CA PHE A 85 5.89 1.27 -5.66
C PHE A 85 5.09 -0.04 -5.73
N GLN A 86 4.02 -0.07 -6.50
CA GLN A 86 3.14 -1.23 -6.62
C GLN A 86 3.87 -2.48 -7.12
N ASN A 87 4.72 -2.32 -8.14
CA ASN A 87 5.33 -3.44 -8.85
C ASN A 87 6.60 -3.98 -8.16
N GLU A 88 7.35 -3.11 -7.47
CA GLU A 88 8.69 -3.44 -7.00
C GLU A 88 8.83 -3.40 -5.48
N TYR A 89 8.17 -2.45 -4.80
CA TYR A 89 8.43 -2.17 -3.39
C TYR A 89 7.27 -2.48 -2.43
N LYS A 90 6.02 -2.52 -2.90
CA LYS A 90 4.84 -2.71 -2.05
C LYS A 90 4.97 -3.93 -1.15
N ASN A 91 5.32 -5.09 -1.70
CA ASN A 91 5.44 -6.33 -0.92
C ASN A 91 6.54 -6.26 0.14
N SER A 92 7.68 -5.65 -0.19
CA SER A 92 8.79 -5.47 0.75
C SER A 92 8.41 -4.51 1.87
N ILE A 93 7.78 -3.39 1.54
CA ILE A 93 7.29 -2.41 2.52
C ILE A 93 6.23 -3.04 3.42
N VAL A 94 5.23 -3.73 2.87
CA VAL A 94 4.20 -4.42 3.67
C VAL A 94 4.82 -5.46 4.61
N THR A 95 5.83 -6.18 4.15
CA THR A 95 6.57 -7.13 5.01
C THR A 95 7.27 -6.43 6.17
N ILE A 96 7.90 -5.28 5.91
CA ILE A 96 8.54 -4.47 6.95
C ILE A 96 7.48 -3.94 7.93
N LEU A 97 6.37 -3.41 7.42
CA LEU A 97 5.27 -2.90 8.24
C LEU A 97 4.66 -3.98 9.13
N LYS A 98 4.47 -5.19 8.62
CA LYS A 98 3.99 -6.33 9.41
C LYS A 98 4.90 -6.70 10.58
N ASN A 99 6.19 -6.42 10.47
CA ASN A 99 7.16 -6.75 11.52
C ASN A 99 7.43 -5.60 12.50
N CYS A 100 7.19 -4.37 12.10
CA CYS A 100 7.66 -3.20 12.85
C CYS A 100 6.59 -2.14 13.12
N SER A 101 5.51 -2.09 12.32
CA SER A 101 4.49 -1.04 12.45
C SER A 101 3.67 -1.19 13.74
N PRO A 102 3.39 -0.10 14.45
CA PRO A 102 2.49 -0.10 15.60
C PRO A 102 1.01 -0.33 15.20
N TYR A 103 0.67 -0.22 13.91
CA TYR A 103 -0.68 -0.43 13.39
C TYR A 103 -0.92 -1.86 12.90
N TYR A 104 0.09 -2.74 12.98
CA TYR A 104 -0.09 -4.12 12.55
C TYR A 104 -0.87 -4.91 13.61
N GLU A 105 -1.96 -5.50 13.18
CA GLU A 105 -2.75 -6.47 13.93
C GLU A 105 -2.79 -7.79 13.15
N GLU A 106 -2.97 -8.90 13.85
CA GLU A 106 -3.11 -10.21 13.22
C GLU A 106 -4.32 -10.20 12.27
N GLU A 107 -4.16 -10.73 11.06
CA GLU A 107 -5.15 -10.77 9.98
C GLU A 107 -5.39 -9.46 9.20
N ILE A 108 -4.72 -8.34 9.54
CA ILE A 108 -4.84 -7.13 8.74
C ILE A 108 -4.30 -7.35 7.32
N ASP A 109 -5.07 -6.97 6.31
CA ASP A 109 -4.62 -7.04 4.93
C ASP A 109 -3.61 -5.93 4.59
N ALA A 110 -2.90 -6.11 3.46
CA ALA A 110 -1.84 -5.19 3.05
C ALA A 110 -2.35 -3.77 2.76
N GLU A 111 -3.57 -3.64 2.24
CA GLU A 111 -4.13 -2.35 1.85
C GLU A 111 -4.60 -1.56 3.06
N THR A 112 -5.24 -2.22 4.00
CA THR A 112 -5.61 -1.64 5.29
C THR A 112 -4.38 -1.21 6.09
N LEU A 113 -3.31 -2.02 6.09
CA LEU A 113 -2.06 -1.66 6.76
C LEU A 113 -1.39 -0.45 6.11
N LEU A 114 -1.36 -0.36 4.78
CA LEU A 114 -0.85 0.82 4.07
C LEU A 114 -1.73 2.05 4.30
N ALA A 115 -3.05 1.88 4.35
CA ALA A 115 -3.99 2.96 4.66
C ALA A 115 -3.78 3.53 6.07
N ALA A 116 -3.42 2.69 7.06
CA ALA A 116 -3.03 3.15 8.40
C ALA A 116 -1.77 4.04 8.38
N HIS A 117 -0.94 3.94 7.33
CA HIS A 117 0.17 4.83 7.02
C HIS A 117 -0.19 5.92 5.98
N ASN A 118 -1.48 6.22 5.81
CA ASN A 118 -2.03 7.22 4.89
C ASN A 118 -1.79 6.96 3.40
N ILE A 119 -1.38 5.75 3.00
CA ILE A 119 -1.18 5.37 1.59
C ILE A 119 -2.35 4.49 1.17
N HIS A 120 -3.20 5.01 0.30
CA HIS A 120 -4.46 4.38 -0.07
C HIS A 120 -4.44 3.84 -1.50
N SER A 121 -4.96 2.63 -1.67
CA SER A 121 -5.23 2.07 -2.98
C SER A 121 -6.35 2.85 -3.66
N TYR A 122 -6.31 2.91 -5.01
CA TYR A 122 -7.45 3.48 -5.73
C TYR A 122 -8.69 2.64 -5.47
N ALA A 123 -9.80 3.32 -5.28
CA ALA A 123 -11.09 2.69 -5.17
C ALA A 123 -11.34 1.77 -6.37
N GLN A 124 -11.72 0.54 -6.10
CA GLN A 124 -12.16 -0.38 -7.13
C GLN A 124 -13.49 0.10 -7.70
N THR A 125 -13.72 -0.16 -8.98
CA THR A 125 -15.01 0.12 -9.61
C THR A 125 -15.82 -1.15 -9.71
N LEU A 126 -17.08 -1.07 -9.29
CA LEU A 126 -18.09 -2.08 -9.53
C LEU A 126 -18.97 -1.60 -10.67
N GLU A 127 -19.16 -2.42 -11.67
CA GLU A 127 -20.06 -2.16 -12.78
C GLU A 127 -21.18 -3.20 -12.75
N TRP A 128 -22.41 -2.75 -12.93
CA TRP A 128 -23.55 -3.64 -13.07
C TRP A 128 -24.57 -3.14 -14.07
N LYS A 129 -25.45 -4.02 -14.48
CA LYS A 129 -26.63 -3.71 -15.29
C LYS A 129 -27.85 -4.37 -14.65
N GLY A 130 -28.90 -3.59 -14.46
CA GLY A 130 -30.16 -4.04 -13.87
C GLY A 130 -30.58 -3.19 -12.69
N CYS A 131 -31.71 -3.58 -12.10
CA CYS A 131 -32.34 -2.86 -11.00
C CYS A 131 -31.54 -3.04 -9.71
N LEU A 132 -31.12 -1.93 -9.16
CA LEU A 132 -30.54 -1.85 -7.83
C LEU A 132 -30.92 -0.50 -7.23
N GLU A 133 -31.62 -0.51 -6.10
CA GLU A 133 -31.83 0.70 -5.31
C GLU A 133 -30.91 0.68 -4.10
N TYR A 134 -30.20 1.78 -3.89
CA TYR A 134 -29.34 1.94 -2.71
C TYR A 134 -29.44 3.36 -2.13
N ARG A 135 -29.24 3.44 -0.82
CA ARG A 135 -29.26 4.68 -0.06
C ARG A 135 -27.85 5.03 0.38
N LEU A 136 -27.44 6.28 0.14
CA LEU A 136 -26.19 6.84 0.62
C LEU A 136 -26.33 7.35 2.05
N ASP A 137 -25.21 7.52 2.76
CA ASP A 137 -25.17 8.05 4.15
C ASP A 137 -25.83 9.43 4.30
N ASN A 138 -25.80 10.25 3.24
CA ASN A 138 -26.48 11.55 3.20
C ASN A 138 -28.01 11.43 3.05
N GLY A 139 -28.56 10.21 3.00
CA GLY A 139 -29.99 9.93 2.86
C GLY A 139 -30.51 9.89 1.42
N ASN A 140 -29.70 10.25 0.42
CA ASN A 140 -30.09 10.17 -0.98
C ASN A 140 -30.30 8.73 -1.42
N VAL A 141 -31.37 8.48 -2.14
CA VAL A 141 -31.68 7.20 -2.75
C VAL A 141 -31.34 7.27 -4.23
N VAL A 142 -30.60 6.25 -4.70
CA VAL A 142 -30.24 6.08 -6.10
C VAL A 142 -30.91 4.81 -6.62
N ASP A 143 -31.73 4.96 -7.65
CA ASP A 143 -32.35 3.87 -8.39
C ASP A 143 -31.66 3.74 -9.75
N THR A 144 -31.27 2.53 -10.12
CA THR A 144 -30.55 2.24 -11.36
C THR A 144 -31.40 1.54 -12.42
N ASP A 145 -32.69 1.37 -12.21
CA ASP A 145 -33.57 0.65 -13.12
C ASP A 145 -33.61 1.25 -14.54
N GLU A 146 -33.58 2.57 -14.64
CA GLU A 146 -33.59 3.28 -15.92
C GLU A 146 -32.21 3.35 -16.62
N ASN A 147 -31.15 2.87 -15.99
CA ASN A 147 -29.79 2.95 -16.54
C ASN A 147 -29.55 1.88 -17.63
N THR A 148 -30.08 2.11 -18.82
CA THR A 148 -30.06 1.18 -19.96
C THR A 148 -28.66 0.64 -20.28
N TYR A 149 -27.62 1.46 -20.11
CA TYR A 149 -26.23 1.10 -20.47
C TYR A 149 -25.42 0.55 -19.30
N GLY A 150 -26.03 0.46 -18.12
CA GLY A 150 -25.38 0.01 -16.89
C GLY A 150 -24.94 1.16 -16.00
N THR A 151 -24.47 0.81 -14.83
CA THR A 151 -24.05 1.74 -13.77
C THR A 151 -22.64 1.37 -13.31
N VAL A 152 -21.86 2.39 -12.99
CA VAL A 152 -20.52 2.25 -12.40
C VAL A 152 -20.50 2.99 -11.08
N ILE A 153 -20.04 2.33 -10.04
CA ILE A 153 -19.83 2.92 -8.72
C ILE A 153 -18.44 2.55 -8.21
N ASN A 154 -17.82 3.38 -7.39
CA ASN A 154 -16.58 3.01 -6.73
C ASN A 154 -16.84 2.31 -5.38
N SER A 155 -15.87 1.54 -4.92
CA SER A 155 -15.95 0.78 -3.67
C SER A 155 -16.19 1.70 -2.46
N GLN A 156 -15.58 2.88 -2.42
CA GLN A 156 -15.77 3.84 -1.33
C GLN A 156 -17.22 4.31 -1.21
N THR A 157 -17.90 4.55 -2.33
CA THR A 157 -19.33 4.89 -2.30
C THR A 157 -20.16 3.70 -1.81
N MET A 158 -19.78 2.45 -2.19
CA MET A 158 -20.48 1.24 -1.73
C MET A 158 -20.29 0.97 -0.24
N GLU A 159 -19.13 1.25 0.33
CA GLU A 159 -18.88 1.14 1.77
C GLU A 159 -19.79 2.06 2.59
N HIS A 160 -20.22 3.19 2.00
CA HIS A 160 -21.11 4.18 2.57
C HIS A 160 -22.54 4.12 2.01
N ALA A 161 -22.93 2.99 1.43
CA ALA A 161 -24.24 2.79 0.86
C ALA A 161 -24.93 1.55 1.44
N SER A 162 -26.23 1.59 1.55
CA SER A 162 -27.05 0.44 1.94
C SER A 162 -28.01 0.09 0.80
N VAL A 163 -27.97 -1.15 0.34
CA VAL A 163 -28.94 -1.65 -0.64
C VAL A 163 -30.33 -1.68 -0.01
N THR A 164 -31.29 -1.02 -0.62
CA THR A 164 -32.65 -0.86 -0.08
C THR A 164 -33.68 -1.70 -0.83
N ASP A 165 -33.50 -1.92 -2.13
CA ASP A 165 -34.40 -2.77 -2.90
C ASP A 165 -33.68 -3.55 -4.01
N LEU A 166 -34.01 -4.84 -4.09
CA LEU A 166 -33.63 -5.81 -5.13
C LEU A 166 -34.84 -6.55 -5.70
N SER A 167 -36.06 -6.10 -5.42
CA SER A 167 -37.29 -6.84 -5.77
C SER A 167 -37.45 -7.05 -7.28
N GLY A 168 -36.90 -6.14 -8.10
CA GLY A 168 -36.86 -6.29 -9.56
C GLY A 168 -35.83 -7.31 -10.08
N CYS A 169 -34.92 -7.80 -9.21
CA CYS A 169 -33.82 -8.67 -9.61
C CYS A 169 -34.21 -10.14 -9.50
N LYS A 170 -34.34 -10.84 -10.65
CA LYS A 170 -34.63 -12.28 -10.70
C LYS A 170 -33.39 -13.16 -10.58
N ARG A 171 -32.22 -12.66 -10.96
CA ARG A 171 -30.93 -13.36 -10.94
C ARG A 171 -29.81 -12.36 -10.81
N ILE A 172 -28.79 -12.70 -10.04
CA ILE A 172 -27.50 -11.98 -9.99
C ILE A 172 -26.46 -12.86 -10.70
N MET A 173 -25.77 -12.28 -11.68
CA MET A 173 -24.60 -12.89 -12.32
C MET A 173 -23.39 -12.03 -12.03
N THR A 174 -22.33 -12.66 -11.55
CA THR A 174 -21.03 -12.00 -11.36
C THR A 174 -20.07 -12.42 -12.47
N ILE A 175 -19.36 -11.48 -13.03
CA ILE A 175 -18.35 -11.70 -14.06
C ILE A 175 -17.01 -11.15 -13.52
N GLU A 176 -16.07 -12.04 -13.31
CA GLU A 176 -14.77 -11.69 -12.72
C GLU A 176 -13.83 -10.99 -13.70
N ASN A 177 -13.91 -11.33 -14.98
CA ASN A 177 -13.08 -10.73 -16.04
C ASN A 177 -13.96 -10.23 -17.19
N LYS A 178 -13.75 -8.96 -17.60
CA LYS A 178 -14.23 -8.49 -18.88
C LYS A 178 -13.42 -9.16 -20.00
N ALA A 179 -14.07 -9.82 -20.93
CA ALA A 179 -13.43 -10.19 -22.18
C ALA A 179 -12.99 -8.91 -22.89
N ASN A 180 -11.70 -8.80 -23.18
CA ASN A 180 -11.13 -7.74 -24.04
C ASN A 180 -11.57 -7.95 -25.48
#